data_08aa5bc2ab20010ccc54d33fdf38af49
#
_entry.id   08aa5bc2ab20010ccc54d33fdf38af49
#
_cell.length_a   1.000
_cell.length_b   1.000
_cell.length_c   1.000
_cell.angle_alpha   90.00
_cell.angle_beta   90.00
_cell.angle_gamma   90.00
#
_symmetry.space_group_name_H-M   'P 1'
#
loop_
_entity.id
_entity.type
_entity.pdbx_description
1 polymer ?
#
loop_
_entity_poly.entity_id
_entity_poly.type
_entity_poly.pdbx_seq_one_letter_code
_entity_poly.pdbx_strand_id
1 'polypeptide(L)'
;DVKQIDGMGGTVSSTSKIAIISPSDREDVDVNYTFKQVDIVIPRVDGSANCGNISSAVGPFAIDEGLVPAVEPITVVRVLNTNTNKIIEEHVRVEDGHAMVHGDEVIQGVPGTGSRIDMYFEDPAGSKTGKLFPTGQKKEVFDVPEYGPAEVTVLDCSNPMVFIKASDLGIKGSELTELNQNKDVMEHIERIRGMAAVKCGFVENWEDARTKSTSAPKVSIVSAPQDYINMDGNEVKADTMDLCCRAISVGALHKAYPMTVAVGTG
;
A
#
# COMPACT_ATOMS: atom_id res chain seq x y z
N ASP A 1 -27.54 0.86 2.59
CA ASP A 1 -26.23 0.61 2.20
C ASP A 1 -26.04 0.62 0.73
N VAL A 2 -25.57 1.69 0.23
CA VAL A 2 -25.44 1.75 -1.18
C VAL A 2 -23.96 1.77 -1.50
N LYS A 3 -23.44 0.59 -1.78
CA LYS A 3 -22.11 0.48 -2.35
C LYS A 3 -22.17 0.93 -3.80
N GLN A 4 -21.28 1.82 -4.19
CA GLN A 4 -21.09 2.12 -5.60
C GLN A 4 -20.51 0.88 -6.30
N ILE A 5 -21.22 0.35 -7.27
CA ILE A 5 -20.82 -0.82 -8.03
C ILE A 5 -20.26 -0.41 -9.38
N ASP A 6 -20.88 0.60 -9.98
CA ASP A 6 -20.50 1.16 -11.28
C ASP A 6 -20.05 2.61 -11.13
N GLY A 7 -19.11 3.05 -11.96
CA GLY A 7 -18.60 4.42 -12.00
C GLY A 7 -17.20 4.58 -11.41
N MET A 8 -16.80 5.83 -11.18
CA MET A 8 -15.44 6.21 -10.77
C MET A 8 -15.14 6.03 -9.29
N GLY A 9 -16.08 5.62 -8.48
CA GLY A 9 -15.88 5.26 -7.09
C GLY A 9 -16.45 3.87 -6.85
N GLY A 10 -15.87 3.11 -5.96
CA GLY A 10 -16.22 1.72 -5.78
C GLY A 10 -16.63 1.37 -4.36
N THR A 11 -17.14 0.19 -4.21
CA THR A 11 -17.69 -0.37 -2.98
C THR A 11 -16.70 -0.58 -1.86
N VAL A 12 -15.40 -0.52 -2.17
CA VAL A 12 -14.29 -0.81 -1.25
C VAL A 12 -13.15 0.19 -1.45
N SER A 13 -12.29 0.33 -0.47
CA SER A 13 -11.16 1.28 -0.51
C SER A 13 -10.20 1.07 -1.68
N SER A 14 -10.06 -0.17 -2.16
CA SER A 14 -9.18 -0.48 -3.30
C SER A 14 -9.68 0.06 -4.64
N THR A 15 -10.98 0.32 -4.78
CA THR A 15 -11.62 0.85 -6.00
C THR A 15 -12.12 2.29 -5.84
N SER A 16 -11.90 2.94 -4.69
CA SER A 16 -12.34 4.30 -4.38
C SER A 16 -11.14 5.25 -4.31
N LYS A 17 -10.45 5.43 -5.44
CA LYS A 17 -9.20 6.16 -5.54
C LYS A 17 -9.19 7.12 -6.72
N ILE A 18 -8.46 8.22 -6.57
CA ILE A 18 -8.25 9.21 -7.62
C ILE A 18 -6.73 9.36 -7.80
N ALA A 19 -6.28 9.27 -9.05
CA ALA A 19 -4.96 9.66 -9.50
C ALA A 19 -5.08 10.94 -10.33
N ILE A 20 -4.46 12.02 -9.88
CA ILE A 20 -4.38 13.28 -10.62
C ILE A 20 -2.99 13.33 -11.23
N ILE A 21 -2.92 13.39 -12.55
CA ILE A 21 -1.68 13.36 -13.31
C ILE A 21 -1.56 14.67 -14.09
N SER A 22 -0.38 15.27 -14.10
CA SER A 22 -0.06 16.46 -14.86
C SER A 22 1.39 16.45 -15.36
N PRO A 23 1.75 17.16 -16.42
CA PRO A 23 3.15 17.40 -16.77
C PRO A 23 3.92 17.98 -15.57
N SER A 24 5.22 17.74 -15.51
CA SER A 24 6.11 18.30 -14.49
C SER A 24 6.94 19.45 -15.05
N ASP A 25 7.16 20.47 -14.22
CA ASP A 25 8.13 21.55 -14.52
C ASP A 25 9.57 21.19 -14.08
N ARG A 26 9.76 20.03 -13.44
CA ARG A 26 11.09 19.55 -13.03
C ARG A 26 11.77 18.83 -14.19
N GLU A 27 13.05 19.09 -14.39
CA GLU A 27 13.84 18.47 -15.47
C GLU A 27 14.13 16.97 -15.24
N ASP A 28 14.02 16.50 -13.99
CA ASP A 28 14.36 15.13 -13.60
C ASP A 28 13.15 14.20 -13.51
N VAL A 29 11.93 14.69 -13.80
CA VAL A 29 10.69 13.91 -13.82
C VAL A 29 9.79 14.33 -14.98
N ASP A 30 9.04 13.37 -15.52
CA ASP A 30 8.16 13.58 -16.68
C ASP A 30 6.78 14.10 -16.24
N VAL A 31 6.21 13.48 -15.20
CA VAL A 31 4.86 13.79 -14.75
C VAL A 31 4.76 13.88 -13.22
N ASN A 32 3.82 14.69 -12.75
CA ASN A 32 3.40 14.72 -11.35
C ASN A 32 2.21 13.78 -11.17
N TYR A 33 2.19 13.08 -10.05
CA TYR A 33 1.12 12.21 -9.62
C TYR A 33 0.67 12.57 -8.21
N THR A 34 -0.60 12.93 -8.05
CA THR A 34 -1.23 13.18 -6.75
C THR A 34 -2.29 12.13 -6.47
N PHE A 35 -2.10 11.37 -5.41
CA PHE A 35 -3.04 10.35 -4.95
C PHE A 35 -4.09 10.92 -4.00
N LYS A 36 -5.34 10.47 -4.16
CA LYS A 36 -6.43 10.72 -3.21
C LYS A 36 -7.21 9.45 -2.93
N GLN A 37 -7.41 9.15 -1.65
CA GLN A 37 -8.30 8.07 -1.19
C GLN A 37 -9.68 8.65 -0.91
N VAL A 38 -10.70 8.12 -1.57
CA VAL A 38 -12.09 8.46 -1.27
C VAL A 38 -12.60 7.53 -0.17
N ASP A 39 -13.14 8.11 0.89
CA ASP A 39 -13.75 7.32 1.95
C ASP A 39 -15.08 6.72 1.44
N ILE A 40 -15.34 5.45 1.81
CA ILE A 40 -16.53 4.72 1.33
C ILE A 40 -17.75 4.89 2.24
N VAL A 41 -17.59 5.49 3.41
CA VAL A 41 -18.64 5.63 4.43
C VAL A 41 -19.04 7.09 4.63
N ILE A 42 -18.06 7.98 4.67
CA ILE A 42 -18.28 9.42 4.91
C ILE A 42 -17.78 10.24 3.71
N PRO A 43 -18.33 11.43 3.47
CA PRO A 43 -17.94 12.31 2.35
C PRO A 43 -16.59 12.98 2.63
N ARG A 44 -15.51 12.19 2.57
CA ARG A 44 -14.14 12.65 2.79
C ARG A 44 -13.20 12.13 1.72
N VAL A 45 -12.25 12.98 1.33
CA VAL A 45 -11.13 12.64 0.45
C VAL A 45 -9.83 12.85 1.21
N ASP A 46 -9.05 11.78 1.38
CA ASP A 46 -7.78 11.78 2.11
C ASP A 46 -6.59 11.72 1.13
N GLY A 47 -5.65 12.64 1.27
CA GLY A 47 -4.39 12.68 0.52
C GLY A 47 -3.16 12.47 1.39
N SER A 48 -3.31 11.97 2.61
CA SER A 48 -2.20 11.83 3.57
C SER A 48 -1.22 10.70 3.22
N ALA A 49 -1.68 9.68 2.47
CA ALA A 49 -0.88 8.52 2.10
C ALA A 49 -0.54 8.49 0.60
N ASN A 50 0.34 7.57 0.22
CA ASN A 50 0.59 7.16 -1.16
C ASN A 50 -0.05 5.79 -1.44
N CYS A 51 -0.39 5.53 -2.69
CA CYS A 51 -0.86 4.24 -3.15
C CYS A 51 -0.01 3.72 -4.31
N GLY A 52 0.93 2.80 -4.02
CA GLY A 52 1.78 2.19 -5.03
C GLY A 52 1.01 1.37 -6.07
N ASN A 53 -0.12 0.76 -5.68
CA ASN A 53 -0.88 -0.06 -6.63
C ASN A 53 -1.50 0.77 -7.76
N ILE A 54 -2.10 1.94 -7.46
CA ILE A 54 -2.65 2.79 -8.53
C ILE A 54 -1.54 3.58 -9.25
N SER A 55 -0.38 3.81 -8.61
CA SER A 55 0.73 4.47 -9.29
C SER A 55 1.24 3.67 -10.50
N SER A 56 1.11 2.34 -10.51
CA SER A 56 1.47 1.54 -11.70
C SER A 56 0.68 1.87 -12.97
N ALA A 57 -0.41 2.62 -12.86
CA ALA A 57 -1.18 3.08 -14.01
C ALA A 57 -0.74 4.47 -14.51
N VAL A 58 0.16 5.14 -13.81
CA VAL A 58 0.57 6.52 -14.14
C VAL A 58 1.42 6.55 -15.40
N GLY A 59 2.41 5.67 -15.50
CA GLY A 59 3.26 5.54 -16.68
C GLY A 59 2.47 5.17 -17.93
N PRO A 60 1.68 4.08 -17.92
CA PRO A 60 0.80 3.74 -19.04
C PRO A 60 -0.12 4.90 -19.46
N PHE A 61 -0.78 5.54 -18.51
CA PHE A 61 -1.64 6.71 -18.79
C PHE A 61 -0.84 7.85 -19.44
N ALA A 62 0.34 8.16 -18.92
CA ALA A 62 1.18 9.25 -19.43
C ALA A 62 1.62 9.00 -20.88
N ILE A 63 1.88 7.76 -21.24
CA ILE A 63 2.23 7.35 -22.60
C ILE A 63 1.02 7.47 -23.53
N ASP A 64 -0.12 6.87 -23.14
CA ASP A 64 -1.32 6.79 -23.99
C ASP A 64 -1.97 8.15 -24.19
N GLU A 65 -1.87 9.07 -23.22
CA GLU A 65 -2.34 10.46 -23.33
C GLU A 65 -1.29 11.40 -23.97
N GLY A 66 -0.15 10.88 -24.37
CA GLY A 66 0.90 11.66 -25.06
C GLY A 66 1.62 12.68 -24.16
N LEU A 67 1.58 12.50 -22.83
CA LEU A 67 2.35 13.31 -21.88
C LEU A 67 3.84 12.94 -21.92
N VAL A 68 4.14 11.67 -22.26
CA VAL A 68 5.49 11.13 -22.44
C VAL A 68 5.56 10.46 -23.81
N PRO A 69 6.60 10.73 -24.63
CA PRO A 69 6.79 10.04 -25.89
C PRO A 69 6.93 8.53 -25.72
N ALA A 70 6.17 7.76 -26.48
CA ALA A 70 6.30 6.31 -26.52
C ALA A 70 7.63 5.88 -27.16
N VAL A 71 8.37 5.02 -26.49
CA VAL A 71 9.62 4.43 -26.97
C VAL A 71 9.53 2.91 -26.83
N GLU A 72 9.61 2.18 -27.91
CA GLU A 72 9.58 0.72 -27.92
C GLU A 72 10.97 0.12 -27.66
N PRO A 73 11.06 -1.05 -27.04
CA PRO A 73 9.97 -1.86 -26.47
C PRO A 73 9.60 -1.46 -25.03
N ILE A 74 10.32 -0.54 -24.41
CA ILE A 74 10.10 -0.08 -23.04
C ILE A 74 10.27 1.43 -23.00
N THR A 75 9.28 2.10 -22.47
CA THR A 75 9.36 3.52 -22.11
C THR A 75 9.58 3.63 -20.59
N VAL A 76 10.59 4.40 -20.22
CA VAL A 76 10.86 4.76 -18.83
C VAL A 76 10.11 6.06 -18.52
N VAL A 77 9.23 6.04 -17.51
CA VAL A 77 8.48 7.21 -17.07
C VAL A 77 8.88 7.54 -15.64
N ARG A 78 9.38 8.74 -15.43
CA ARG A 78 9.78 9.24 -14.10
C ARG A 78 8.64 10.08 -13.50
N VAL A 79 8.06 9.57 -12.44
CA VAL A 79 6.85 10.07 -11.81
C VAL A 79 7.17 10.72 -10.47
N LEU A 80 6.89 12.00 -10.29
CA LEU A 80 6.94 12.64 -8.96
C LEU A 80 5.64 12.36 -8.21
N ASN A 81 5.71 11.56 -7.17
CA ASN A 81 4.58 11.45 -6.24
C ASN A 81 4.53 12.69 -5.33
N THR A 82 3.54 13.55 -5.54
CA THR A 82 3.41 14.81 -4.81
C THR A 82 2.97 14.64 -3.35
N ASN A 83 2.40 13.48 -2.99
CA ASN A 83 2.02 13.18 -1.60
C ASN A 83 3.24 12.93 -0.71
N THR A 84 4.32 12.39 -1.29
CA THR A 84 5.53 11.99 -0.56
C THR A 84 6.77 12.78 -0.99
N ASN A 85 6.68 13.53 -2.08
CA ASN A 85 7.79 14.20 -2.76
C ASN A 85 8.93 13.23 -3.13
N LYS A 86 8.57 11.99 -3.51
CA LYS A 86 9.49 10.93 -3.94
C LYS A 86 9.25 10.59 -5.40
N ILE A 87 10.32 10.15 -6.08
CA ILE A 87 10.26 9.74 -7.48
C ILE A 87 9.96 8.24 -7.54
N ILE A 88 9.12 7.86 -8.49
CA ILE A 88 8.87 6.49 -8.91
C ILE A 88 9.25 6.41 -10.37
N GLU A 89 10.18 5.53 -10.71
CA GLU A 89 10.53 5.23 -12.09
C GLU A 89 9.75 4.00 -12.53
N GLU A 90 8.99 4.12 -13.61
CA GLU A 90 8.14 3.07 -14.16
C GLU A 90 8.66 2.63 -15.53
N HIS A 91 9.00 1.35 -15.68
CA HIS A 91 9.39 0.75 -16.96
C HIS A 91 8.16 0.09 -17.58
N VAL A 92 7.57 0.77 -18.54
CA VAL A 92 6.32 0.37 -19.20
C VAL A 92 6.64 -0.26 -20.55
N ARG A 93 6.16 -1.48 -20.80
CA ARG A 93 6.24 -2.10 -22.11
C ARG A 93 5.35 -1.38 -23.09
N VAL A 94 5.87 -1.14 -24.29
CA VAL A 94 5.19 -0.39 -25.36
C VAL A 94 5.18 -1.21 -26.63
N GLU A 95 4.05 -1.22 -27.32
CA GLU A 95 3.84 -1.83 -28.62
C GLU A 95 2.90 -0.94 -29.45
N ASP A 96 3.22 -0.73 -30.71
CA ASP A 96 2.45 0.12 -31.64
C ASP A 96 2.21 1.54 -31.11
N GLY A 97 3.16 2.09 -30.35
CA GLY A 97 3.10 3.43 -29.79
C GLY A 97 2.19 3.59 -28.57
N HIS A 98 1.70 2.49 -28.00
CA HIS A 98 0.83 2.46 -26.81
C HIS A 98 1.39 1.56 -25.71
N ALA A 99 0.98 1.82 -24.47
CA ALA A 99 1.31 0.95 -23.36
C ALA A 99 0.67 -0.44 -23.54
N MET A 100 1.48 -1.49 -23.43
CA MET A 100 0.98 -2.85 -23.52
C MET A 100 0.03 -3.16 -22.36
N VAL A 101 -1.16 -3.67 -22.68
CA VAL A 101 -2.17 -4.11 -21.69
C VAL A 101 -2.07 -5.61 -21.42
N HIS A 102 -1.86 -6.40 -22.48
CA HIS A 102 -1.83 -7.85 -22.38
C HIS A 102 -0.43 -8.36 -22.02
N GLY A 103 -0.39 -9.42 -21.22
CA GLY A 103 0.84 -10.06 -20.77
C GLY A 103 0.55 -11.28 -19.91
N ASP A 104 1.59 -11.86 -19.37
CA ASP A 104 1.57 -13.07 -18.55
C ASP A 104 1.89 -12.83 -17.07
N GLU A 105 2.07 -11.57 -16.67
CA GLU A 105 2.37 -11.23 -15.27
C GLU A 105 1.15 -11.51 -14.38
N VAL A 106 1.40 -12.21 -13.27
CA VAL A 106 0.39 -12.61 -12.29
C VAL A 106 0.70 -11.96 -10.94
N ILE A 107 -0.30 -11.29 -10.36
CA ILE A 107 -0.23 -10.78 -8.99
C ILE A 107 -1.26 -11.51 -8.14
N GLN A 108 -0.82 -12.16 -7.07
CA GLN A 108 -1.73 -12.88 -6.17
C GLN A 108 -2.80 -11.95 -5.58
N GLY A 109 -4.06 -12.38 -5.63
CA GLY A 109 -5.22 -11.60 -5.20
C GLY A 109 -5.73 -10.59 -6.22
N VAL A 110 -5.16 -10.58 -7.44
CA VAL A 110 -5.63 -9.81 -8.59
C VAL A 110 -6.04 -10.81 -9.69
N PRO A 111 -7.30 -10.79 -10.15
CA PRO A 111 -7.75 -11.71 -11.19
C PRO A 111 -7.09 -11.47 -12.56
N GLY A 112 -6.77 -12.54 -13.27
CA GLY A 112 -6.22 -12.48 -14.62
C GLY A 112 -4.72 -12.21 -14.67
N THR A 113 -4.25 -11.85 -15.87
CA THR A 113 -2.84 -11.51 -16.17
C THR A 113 -2.79 -10.18 -16.90
N GLY A 114 -1.62 -9.53 -16.90
CA GLY A 114 -1.41 -8.26 -17.60
C GLY A 114 0.02 -8.07 -18.05
N SER A 115 0.29 -6.96 -18.71
CA SER A 115 1.65 -6.55 -19.03
C SER A 115 2.40 -6.17 -17.76
N ARG A 116 3.64 -6.61 -17.65
CA ARG A 116 4.53 -6.30 -16.54
C ARG A 116 4.96 -4.83 -16.59
N ILE A 117 4.88 -4.17 -15.44
CA ILE A 117 5.41 -2.83 -15.21
C ILE A 117 6.41 -2.92 -14.05
N ASP A 118 7.68 -2.69 -14.30
CA ASP A 118 8.68 -2.63 -13.25
C ASP A 118 8.71 -1.23 -12.63
N MET A 119 8.61 -1.16 -11.32
CA MET A 119 8.54 0.10 -10.59
C MET A 119 9.68 0.22 -9.58
N TYR A 120 10.42 1.31 -9.68
CA TYR A 120 11.55 1.61 -8.81
C TYR A 120 11.20 2.83 -7.95
N PHE A 121 11.13 2.64 -6.64
CA PHE A 121 10.88 3.71 -5.68
C PHE A 121 12.22 4.31 -5.25
N GLU A 122 12.56 5.48 -5.76
CA GLU A 122 13.81 6.15 -5.47
C GLU A 122 13.81 6.72 -4.05
N ASP A 123 14.89 6.45 -3.30
CA ASP A 123 15.10 6.93 -1.93
C ASP A 123 13.80 6.90 -1.07
N PRO A 124 13.18 5.73 -0.90
CA PRO A 124 11.82 5.63 -0.34
C PRO A 124 11.74 5.92 1.16
N ALA A 125 12.89 6.06 1.84
CA ALA A 125 12.96 6.29 3.28
C ALA A 125 12.42 7.67 3.67
N GLY A 126 11.71 7.73 4.81
CA GLY A 126 11.23 8.98 5.39
C GLY A 126 10.21 9.73 4.55
N SER A 127 9.36 9.01 3.85
CA SER A 127 8.40 9.57 2.87
C SER A 127 7.42 10.59 3.46
N LYS A 128 7.10 10.47 4.75
CA LYS A 128 6.17 11.34 5.48
C LYS A 128 6.76 11.93 6.75
N THR A 129 7.58 11.16 7.46
CA THR A 129 8.13 11.55 8.76
C THR A 129 9.56 12.13 8.65
N GLY A 130 10.17 12.01 7.46
CA GLY A 130 11.55 12.43 7.21
C GLY A 130 12.60 11.45 7.74
N LYS A 131 12.21 10.31 8.32
CA LYS A 131 13.11 9.31 8.89
C LYS A 131 12.64 7.90 8.56
N LEU A 132 13.57 7.00 8.21
CA LEU A 132 13.26 5.59 7.98
C LEU A 132 12.62 4.95 9.24
N PHE A 133 13.16 5.23 10.41
CA PHE A 133 12.60 4.83 11.70
C PHE A 133 12.13 6.09 12.43
N PRO A 134 10.82 6.41 12.39
CA PRO A 134 10.27 7.62 13.02
C PRO A 134 10.58 7.73 14.51
N THR A 135 10.62 6.60 15.20
CA THR A 135 10.93 6.52 16.64
C THR A 135 12.43 6.50 16.94
N GLY A 136 13.28 6.32 15.92
CA GLY A 136 14.71 6.08 16.06
C GLY A 136 15.08 4.66 16.48
N GLN A 137 14.09 3.78 16.64
CA GLN A 137 14.28 2.39 17.07
C GLN A 137 13.87 1.42 15.96
N LYS A 138 14.67 0.36 15.74
CA LYS A 138 14.30 -0.72 14.82
C LYS A 138 13.19 -1.59 15.37
N LYS A 139 13.12 -1.73 16.68
CA LYS A 139 12.10 -2.48 17.42
C LYS A 139 11.74 -1.74 18.69
N GLU A 140 10.50 -1.80 19.06
CA GLU A 140 9.99 -1.29 20.32
C GLU A 140 8.82 -2.14 20.81
N VAL A 141 8.48 -1.99 22.07
CA VAL A 141 7.32 -2.67 22.67
C VAL A 141 6.26 -1.63 22.96
N PHE A 142 5.09 -1.83 22.39
CA PHE A 142 3.91 -1.06 22.73
C PHE A 142 3.16 -1.76 23.84
N ASP A 143 2.81 -1.05 24.90
CA ASP A 143 1.87 -1.53 25.92
C ASP A 143 0.45 -1.19 25.43
N VAL A 144 -0.14 -2.15 24.71
CA VAL A 144 -1.42 -1.94 24.01
C VAL A 144 -2.56 -2.03 25.03
N PRO A 145 -3.35 -0.97 25.20
CA PRO A 145 -4.46 -0.97 26.16
C PRO A 145 -5.35 -2.21 25.99
N GLU A 146 -5.63 -2.92 27.10
CA GLU A 146 -6.43 -4.17 27.21
C GLU A 146 -5.81 -5.41 26.59
N TYR A 147 -4.72 -5.30 25.77
CA TYR A 147 -4.08 -6.44 25.09
C TYR A 147 -2.69 -6.74 25.63
N GLY A 148 -2.04 -5.78 26.30
CA GLY A 148 -0.70 -5.94 26.85
C GLY A 148 0.42 -5.66 25.84
N PRO A 149 1.64 -6.17 26.10
CA PRO A 149 2.82 -5.80 25.32
C PRO A 149 2.83 -6.46 23.94
N ALA A 150 3.14 -5.67 22.91
CA ALA A 150 3.35 -6.12 21.55
C ALA A 150 4.68 -5.58 20.99
N GLU A 151 5.55 -6.46 20.49
CA GLU A 151 6.79 -6.04 19.82
C GLU A 151 6.46 -5.56 18.39
N VAL A 152 6.86 -4.34 18.07
CA VAL A 152 6.59 -3.72 16.79
C VAL A 152 7.83 -3.08 16.16
N THR A 153 7.79 -2.90 14.85
CA THR A 153 8.69 -2.00 14.10
C THR A 153 7.86 -0.92 13.43
N VAL A 154 8.12 0.34 13.75
CA VAL A 154 7.52 1.48 13.04
C VAL A 154 8.50 1.96 11.98
N LEU A 155 8.09 1.90 10.72
CA LEU A 155 8.92 2.19 9.56
C LEU A 155 8.23 3.21 8.66
N ASP A 156 9.00 4.14 8.09
CA ASP A 156 8.53 5.00 7.01
C ASP A 156 9.40 4.78 5.76
N CYS A 157 8.94 3.89 4.90
CA CYS A 157 9.58 3.54 3.64
C CYS A 157 8.51 3.49 2.54
N SER A 158 8.54 4.42 1.61
CA SER A 158 7.51 4.70 0.60
C SER A 158 6.13 5.06 1.19
N ASN A 159 5.83 4.59 2.39
CA ASN A 159 4.64 4.90 3.19
C ASN A 159 4.91 4.53 4.66
N PRO A 160 4.40 5.28 5.63
CA PRO A 160 4.48 4.88 7.03
C PRO A 160 3.73 3.59 7.30
N MET A 161 4.35 2.69 8.06
CA MET A 161 3.79 1.39 8.41
C MET A 161 4.27 0.90 9.77
N VAL A 162 3.52 -0.03 10.34
CA VAL A 162 3.91 -0.76 11.54
C VAL A 162 3.86 -2.24 11.28
N PHE A 163 4.94 -2.94 11.60
CA PHE A 163 5.04 -4.39 11.52
C PHE A 163 4.75 -4.99 12.88
N ILE A 164 3.99 -6.09 12.88
CA ILE A 164 3.68 -6.90 14.06
C ILE A 164 3.71 -8.37 13.71
N LYS A 165 4.18 -9.20 14.63
CA LYS A 165 4.14 -10.66 14.48
C LYS A 165 2.72 -11.18 14.62
N ALA A 166 2.34 -12.11 13.74
CA ALA A 166 1.04 -12.79 13.83
C ALA A 166 0.83 -13.48 15.19
N SER A 167 1.89 -14.05 15.77
CA SER A 167 1.87 -14.68 17.10
C SER A 167 1.40 -13.73 18.20
N ASP A 168 1.79 -12.45 18.13
CA ASP A 168 1.45 -11.46 19.16
C ASP A 168 -0.03 -11.02 19.06
N LEU A 169 -0.67 -11.31 17.91
CA LEU A 169 -2.09 -11.15 17.68
C LEU A 169 -2.91 -12.44 17.94
N GLY A 170 -2.24 -13.55 18.28
CA GLY A 170 -2.88 -14.86 18.45
C GLY A 170 -3.43 -15.47 17.16
N ILE A 171 -2.88 -15.12 16.00
CA ILE A 171 -3.28 -15.61 14.67
C ILE A 171 -2.09 -16.29 13.97
N LYS A 172 -2.37 -16.97 12.83
CA LYS A 172 -1.33 -17.67 12.06
C LYS A 172 -0.53 -16.72 11.15
N GLY A 173 -1.17 -15.66 10.64
CA GLY A 173 -0.59 -14.75 9.65
C GLY A 173 -0.85 -15.17 8.20
N SER A 174 -1.59 -16.27 7.99
CA SER A 174 -2.04 -16.74 6.67
C SER A 174 -3.53 -16.55 6.43
N GLU A 175 -4.25 -15.95 7.39
CA GLU A 175 -5.66 -15.64 7.26
C GLU A 175 -5.92 -14.78 6.02
N LEU A 176 -7.12 -14.94 5.45
CA LEU A 176 -7.61 -14.15 4.33
C LEU A 176 -8.66 -13.13 4.83
N THR A 177 -9.61 -12.80 3.97
CA THR A 177 -10.61 -11.75 4.27
C THR A 177 -11.54 -12.07 5.45
N GLU A 178 -11.62 -13.32 5.87
CA GLU A 178 -12.32 -13.74 7.10
C GLU A 178 -11.75 -13.09 8.36
N LEU A 179 -10.47 -12.68 8.35
CA LEU A 179 -9.85 -11.94 9.45
C LEU A 179 -10.65 -10.66 9.78
N ASN A 180 -11.24 -10.01 8.78
CA ASN A 180 -12.07 -8.81 8.97
C ASN A 180 -13.29 -9.05 9.87
N GLN A 181 -13.71 -10.30 10.07
CA GLN A 181 -14.84 -10.67 10.92
C GLN A 181 -14.41 -10.89 12.37
N ASN A 182 -13.11 -11.06 12.62
CA ASN A 182 -12.55 -11.18 13.96
C ASN A 182 -12.39 -9.79 14.57
N LYS A 183 -13.45 -9.29 15.18
CA LYS A 183 -13.54 -7.93 15.72
C LYS A 183 -12.48 -7.64 16.79
N ASP A 184 -12.14 -8.65 17.61
CA ASP A 184 -11.18 -8.49 18.68
C ASP A 184 -9.76 -8.31 18.13
N VAL A 185 -9.33 -9.16 17.19
CA VAL A 185 -8.04 -9.01 16.52
C VAL A 185 -7.97 -7.70 15.72
N MET A 186 -9.03 -7.34 15.02
CA MET A 186 -9.06 -6.07 14.26
C MET A 186 -8.99 -4.85 15.18
N GLU A 187 -9.61 -4.92 16.37
CA GLU A 187 -9.48 -3.88 17.39
C GLU A 187 -8.04 -3.78 17.94
N HIS A 188 -7.42 -4.92 18.24
CA HIS A 188 -6.03 -4.98 18.69
C HIS A 188 -5.08 -4.34 17.63
N ILE A 189 -5.24 -4.73 16.36
CA ILE A 189 -4.48 -4.16 15.25
C ILE A 189 -4.68 -2.65 15.15
N GLU A 190 -5.91 -2.17 15.29
CA GLU A 190 -6.22 -0.74 15.19
C GLU A 190 -5.59 0.07 16.32
N ARG A 191 -5.54 -0.44 17.54
CA ARG A 191 -4.85 0.23 18.66
C ARG A 191 -3.35 0.32 18.41
N ILE A 192 -2.71 -0.76 17.94
CA ILE A 192 -1.30 -0.75 17.54
C ILE A 192 -1.06 0.29 16.45
N ARG A 193 -1.93 0.33 15.42
CA ARG A 193 -1.86 1.31 14.34
C ARG A 193 -1.99 2.74 14.85
N GLY A 194 -2.93 2.97 15.77
CA GLY A 194 -3.14 4.28 16.40
C GLY A 194 -1.92 4.72 17.20
N MET A 195 -1.33 3.84 18.01
CA MET A 195 -0.10 4.12 18.75
C MET A 195 1.07 4.44 17.81
N ALA A 196 1.20 3.70 16.69
CA ALA A 196 2.18 4.01 15.66
C ALA A 196 1.92 5.36 14.97
N ALA A 197 0.66 5.75 14.79
CA ALA A 197 0.29 7.07 14.26
C ALA A 197 0.74 8.21 15.19
N VAL A 198 0.62 8.03 16.51
CA VAL A 198 1.18 8.97 17.50
C VAL A 198 2.70 9.06 17.36
N LYS A 199 3.39 7.93 17.25
CA LYS A 199 4.85 7.88 17.06
C LYS A 199 5.32 8.56 15.77
N CYS A 200 4.51 8.47 14.72
CA CYS A 200 4.74 9.18 13.46
C CYS A 200 4.38 10.68 13.50
N GLY A 201 3.77 11.14 14.58
CA GLY A 201 3.33 12.56 14.72
C GLY A 201 2.09 12.91 13.91
N PHE A 202 1.26 11.93 13.52
CA PHE A 202 0.06 12.17 12.72
C PHE A 202 -1.15 12.55 13.58
N VAL A 203 -1.18 12.08 14.80
CA VAL A 203 -2.22 12.35 15.79
C VAL A 203 -1.59 12.50 17.18
N GLU A 204 -2.28 13.16 18.09
CA GLU A 204 -1.83 13.31 19.48
C GLU A 204 -2.23 12.10 20.34
N ASN A 205 -3.43 11.57 20.09
CA ASN A 205 -3.96 10.40 20.81
C ASN A 205 -4.23 9.27 19.82
N TRP A 206 -3.98 8.04 20.24
CA TRP A 206 -4.11 6.88 19.36
C TRP A 206 -5.55 6.65 18.86
N GLU A 207 -6.58 6.99 19.67
CA GLU A 207 -7.99 6.89 19.31
C GLU A 207 -8.36 7.76 18.12
N ASP A 208 -7.72 8.91 18.00
CA ASP A 208 -7.93 9.87 16.92
C ASP A 208 -7.53 9.32 15.54
N ALA A 209 -6.64 8.33 15.52
CA ALA A 209 -6.14 7.75 14.27
C ALA A 209 -7.26 7.15 13.39
N ARG A 210 -8.33 6.62 14.01
CA ARG A 210 -9.50 6.08 13.30
C ARG A 210 -10.19 7.10 12.39
N THR A 211 -10.10 8.37 12.74
CA THR A 211 -10.82 9.43 12.02
C THR A 211 -9.90 10.45 11.38
N LYS A 212 -8.72 10.71 11.97
CA LYS A 212 -7.81 11.75 11.50
C LYS A 212 -6.66 11.23 10.63
N SER A 213 -6.31 9.92 10.76
CA SER A 213 -5.22 9.30 10.01
C SER A 213 -5.57 7.88 9.56
N THR A 214 -6.59 7.76 8.72
CA THR A 214 -7.15 6.46 8.31
C THR A 214 -6.28 5.70 7.33
N SER A 215 -5.48 6.41 6.51
CA SER A 215 -4.69 5.83 5.43
C SER A 215 -3.25 5.49 5.85
N ALA A 216 -2.76 6.07 6.95
CA ALA A 216 -1.39 5.89 7.46
C ALA A 216 -1.36 5.93 9.00
N PRO A 217 -0.46 5.18 9.67
CA PRO A 217 0.36 4.12 9.09
C PRO A 217 -0.49 2.93 8.63
N LYS A 218 0.03 2.12 7.70
CA LYS A 218 -0.51 0.81 7.39
C LYS A 218 0.01 -0.21 8.39
N VAL A 219 -0.67 -1.35 8.52
CA VAL A 219 -0.18 -2.46 9.36
C VAL A 219 0.24 -3.61 8.47
N SER A 220 1.43 -4.15 8.71
CA SER A 220 1.89 -5.40 8.14
C SER A 220 2.00 -6.46 9.24
N ILE A 221 1.21 -7.51 9.12
CA ILE A 221 1.27 -8.69 9.97
C ILE A 221 2.26 -9.65 9.32
N VAL A 222 3.25 -10.09 10.07
CA VAL A 222 4.32 -10.94 9.55
C VAL A 222 4.39 -12.26 10.31
N SER A 223 4.69 -13.34 9.60
CA SER A 223 4.94 -14.67 10.18
C SER A 223 6.00 -15.42 9.37
N ALA A 224 6.55 -16.47 9.94
CA ALA A 224 7.41 -17.38 9.20
C ALA A 224 6.69 -17.97 7.98
N PRO A 225 7.43 -18.44 6.96
CA PRO A 225 6.87 -19.17 5.84
C PRO A 225 5.97 -20.32 6.29
N GLN A 226 4.81 -20.47 5.66
CA GLN A 226 3.86 -21.53 5.97
C GLN A 226 3.00 -21.86 4.75
N ASP A 227 2.59 -23.10 4.63
CA ASP A 227 1.63 -23.51 3.59
C ASP A 227 0.26 -22.87 3.86
N TYR A 228 -0.36 -22.33 2.83
CA TYR A 228 -1.72 -21.78 2.93
C TYR A 228 -2.46 -21.88 1.58
N ILE A 229 -3.78 -21.73 1.62
CA ILE A 229 -4.61 -21.62 0.41
C ILE A 229 -4.83 -20.13 0.14
N ASN A 230 -4.52 -19.68 -1.07
CA ASN A 230 -4.72 -18.28 -1.48
C ASN A 230 -6.21 -18.00 -1.82
N MET A 231 -6.51 -16.75 -2.18
CA MET A 231 -7.88 -16.33 -2.48
C MET A 231 -8.48 -17.00 -3.73
N ASP A 232 -7.64 -17.52 -4.61
CA ASP A 232 -8.03 -18.21 -5.84
C ASP A 232 -8.22 -19.72 -5.61
N GLY A 233 -8.03 -20.19 -4.37
CA GLY A 233 -8.14 -21.60 -3.99
C GLY A 233 -6.89 -22.43 -4.27
N ASN A 234 -5.78 -21.80 -4.67
CA ASN A 234 -4.53 -22.50 -4.95
C ASN A 234 -3.68 -22.62 -3.68
N GLU A 235 -2.99 -23.76 -3.56
CA GLU A 235 -2.03 -23.98 -2.50
C GLU A 235 -0.74 -23.19 -2.77
N VAL A 236 -0.28 -22.40 -1.77
CA VAL A 236 1.00 -21.70 -1.77
C VAL A 236 1.91 -22.40 -0.76
N LYS A 237 3.07 -22.86 -1.20
CA LYS A 237 4.00 -23.61 -0.38
C LYS A 237 4.96 -22.69 0.38
N ALA A 238 5.31 -23.10 1.61
CA ALA A 238 6.22 -22.38 2.47
C ALA A 238 7.62 -22.18 1.86
N ASP A 239 8.08 -23.13 1.07
CA ASP A 239 9.39 -23.10 0.40
C ASP A 239 9.46 -22.12 -0.77
N THR A 240 8.33 -21.53 -1.18
CA THR A 240 8.26 -20.52 -2.25
C THR A 240 8.33 -19.08 -1.72
N MET A 241 8.50 -18.88 -0.41
CA MET A 241 8.52 -17.56 0.22
C MET A 241 9.54 -17.48 1.35
N ASP A 242 10.07 -16.29 1.58
CA ASP A 242 10.94 -16.00 2.73
C ASP A 242 10.13 -15.56 3.96
N LEU A 243 8.93 -15.02 3.73
CA LEU A 243 8.08 -14.44 4.76
C LEU A 243 6.60 -14.50 4.33
N CYS A 244 5.71 -14.89 5.27
CA CYS A 244 4.28 -14.80 5.03
C CYS A 244 3.75 -13.49 5.63
N CYS A 245 3.11 -12.67 4.80
CA CYS A 245 2.67 -11.32 5.18
C CYS A 245 1.19 -11.07 4.87
N ARG A 246 0.55 -10.29 5.73
CA ARG A 246 -0.78 -9.73 5.51
C ARG A 246 -0.77 -8.24 5.80
N ALA A 247 -1.50 -7.46 5.02
CA ALA A 247 -1.58 -6.01 5.23
C ALA A 247 -2.99 -5.57 5.57
N ILE A 248 -3.09 -4.70 6.57
CA ILE A 248 -4.33 -3.98 6.89
C ILE A 248 -4.18 -2.54 6.37
N SER A 249 -5.14 -2.13 5.59
CA SER A 249 -5.20 -0.78 5.02
C SER A 249 -6.62 -0.24 5.10
N VAL A 250 -6.78 0.96 5.63
CA VAL A 250 -8.10 1.60 5.82
C VAL A 250 -9.08 0.68 6.56
N GLY A 251 -8.60 0.09 7.67
CA GLY A 251 -9.42 -0.73 8.58
C GLY A 251 -9.83 -2.12 8.08
N ALA A 252 -9.25 -2.60 6.98
CA ALA A 252 -9.54 -3.93 6.44
C ALA A 252 -8.29 -4.63 5.88
N LEU A 253 -8.32 -5.97 5.88
CA LEU A 253 -7.30 -6.77 5.22
C LEU A 253 -7.32 -6.49 3.71
N HIS A 254 -6.17 -6.16 3.17
CA HIS A 254 -6.00 -5.89 1.74
C HIS A 254 -5.86 -7.22 0.97
N LYS A 255 -6.59 -7.37 -0.13
CA LYS A 255 -6.63 -8.63 -0.89
C LYS A 255 -5.28 -8.99 -1.52
N ALA A 256 -4.61 -8.02 -2.13
CA ALA A 256 -3.22 -8.14 -2.58
C ALA A 256 -2.30 -7.41 -1.58
N TYR A 257 -1.05 -7.83 -1.46
CA TYR A 257 -0.10 -7.12 -0.58
C TYR A 257 0.23 -5.76 -1.21
N PRO A 258 -0.05 -4.62 -0.52
CA PRO A 258 0.11 -3.31 -1.13
C PRO A 258 1.58 -3.04 -1.50
N MET A 259 1.83 -2.54 -2.71
CA MET A 259 3.18 -2.31 -3.22
C MET A 259 4.03 -1.43 -2.29
N THR A 260 3.48 -0.33 -1.75
CA THR A 260 4.21 0.50 -0.80
C THR A 260 4.55 -0.21 0.51
N VAL A 261 3.77 -1.22 0.91
CA VAL A 261 4.10 -2.06 2.07
C VAL A 261 5.17 -3.08 1.68
N ALA A 262 5.12 -3.62 0.47
CA ALA A 262 6.13 -4.54 -0.04
C ALA A 262 7.51 -3.88 -0.11
N VAL A 263 7.60 -2.63 -0.58
CA VAL A 263 8.87 -1.84 -0.60
C VAL A 263 9.47 -1.71 0.80
N GLY A 264 8.65 -1.52 1.83
CA GLY A 264 9.17 -1.42 3.21
C GLY A 264 9.41 -2.78 3.87
N THR A 265 8.89 -3.87 3.29
CA THR A 265 9.08 -5.24 3.82
C THR A 265 10.41 -5.83 3.33
N GLY A 266 10.82 -5.54 2.09
CA GLY A 266 12.11 -5.94 1.51
C GLY A 266 13.25 -5.09 2.02
#